data_61359e4136e06ff738959719e0c4ad3c
#
_entry.id   61359e4136e06ff738959719e0c4ad3c
#
_cell.length_a   1.000
_cell.length_b   1.000
_cell.length_c   1.000
_cell.angle_alpha   90.00
_cell.angle_beta   90.00
_cell.angle_gamma   90.00
#
_symmetry.space_group_name_H-M   'P 1'
#
loop_
_entity.id
_entity.type
_entity.pdbx_description
1 polymer ?
#
loop_
_entity_poly.entity_id
_entity_poly.type
_entity_poly.pdbx_seq_one_letter_code
_entity_poly.pdbx_strand_id
1 'polypeptide(L)'
;QACLDHVFQRRIASCLVNPRAGHETELRYEPAQTRKRFAVVGAGPAGLACATVLAERGHQVDLLDSAATIGGQFNLAMRVPGKEEFAETLRYFRRRLQVTGVNVRLGARADVPVLRAGRYDEVVLATGVTARDPEIPGADAQRDSGRVLGYADVLLGRYECGPRVAVVG
;
A
#
# COMPACT_ATOMS: atom_id res chain seq x y z
N GLN A 1 -15.03 -0.37 10.72
CA GLN A 1 -13.76 -1.15 10.61
C GLN A 1 -14.12 -2.61 10.38
N ALA A 2 -13.43 -3.29 9.45
CA ALA A 2 -13.80 -4.64 9.01
C ALA A 2 -13.95 -5.65 10.16
N CYS A 3 -13.08 -5.61 11.18
CA CYS A 3 -13.19 -6.50 12.34
C CYS A 3 -14.50 -6.27 13.14
N LEU A 4 -14.88 -5.03 13.41
CA LEU A 4 -16.12 -4.71 14.11
C LEU A 4 -17.35 -5.04 13.25
N ASP A 5 -17.31 -4.76 11.94
CA ASP A 5 -18.40 -5.07 11.02
C ASP A 5 -18.67 -6.58 11.00
N HIS A 6 -17.61 -7.40 10.99
CA HIS A 6 -17.74 -8.85 11.08
C HIS A 6 -18.35 -9.32 12.42
N VAL A 7 -17.89 -8.74 13.55
CA VAL A 7 -18.42 -9.08 14.88
C VAL A 7 -19.91 -8.77 14.97
N PHE A 8 -20.34 -7.60 14.51
CA PHE A 8 -21.77 -7.23 14.52
C PHE A 8 -22.62 -8.08 13.59
N GLN A 9 -22.02 -8.63 12.54
CA GLN A 9 -22.68 -9.59 11.63
C GLN A 9 -22.57 -11.05 12.12
N ARG A 10 -22.01 -11.31 13.31
CA ARG A 10 -21.74 -12.64 13.85
C ARG A 10 -20.88 -13.52 12.93
N ARG A 11 -19.92 -12.89 12.26
CA ARG A 11 -18.89 -13.54 11.44
C ARG A 11 -17.59 -13.63 12.21
N ILE A 12 -16.69 -14.50 11.77
CA ILE A 12 -15.31 -14.54 12.29
C ILE A 12 -14.66 -13.18 12.06
N ALA A 13 -14.12 -12.60 13.12
CA ALA A 13 -13.45 -11.31 13.03
C ALA A 13 -12.19 -11.42 12.15
N SER A 14 -12.01 -10.46 11.26
CA SER A 14 -10.81 -10.33 10.45
C SER A 14 -9.95 -9.17 10.94
N CYS A 15 -8.69 -9.15 10.56
CA CYS A 15 -7.77 -8.05 10.86
C CYS A 15 -7.16 -7.51 9.57
N LEU A 16 -7.12 -6.18 9.43
CA LEU A 16 -6.55 -5.52 8.25
C LEU A 16 -5.02 -5.69 8.14
N VAL A 17 -4.35 -5.93 9.25
CA VAL A 17 -2.89 -6.10 9.32
C VAL A 17 -2.49 -7.56 9.36
N ASN A 18 -3.29 -8.41 10.01
CA ASN A 18 -3.04 -9.83 10.12
C ASN A 18 -4.15 -10.63 9.42
N PRO A 19 -3.97 -11.01 8.15
CA PRO A 19 -4.98 -11.77 7.40
C PRO A 19 -5.22 -13.18 7.97
N ARG A 20 -4.32 -13.67 8.83
CA ARG A 20 -4.46 -14.95 9.53
C ARG A 20 -5.36 -14.89 10.75
N ALA A 21 -5.71 -13.70 11.24
CA ALA A 21 -6.54 -13.56 12.44
C ALA A 21 -7.88 -14.31 12.27
N GLY A 22 -8.14 -15.30 13.13
CA GLY A 22 -9.28 -16.18 13.05
C GLY A 22 -9.16 -17.30 12.00
N HIS A 23 -8.04 -17.37 11.25
CA HIS A 23 -7.78 -18.37 10.20
C HIS A 23 -6.38 -19.00 10.35
N GLU A 24 -5.83 -19.04 11.56
CA GLU A 24 -4.45 -19.47 11.81
C GLU A 24 -4.22 -20.94 11.46
N THR A 25 -5.27 -21.76 11.51
CA THR A 25 -5.22 -23.18 11.15
C THR A 25 -5.33 -23.45 9.65
N GLU A 26 -5.91 -22.50 8.90
CA GLU A 26 -6.15 -22.61 7.46
C GLU A 26 -5.02 -21.90 6.66
N LEU A 27 -4.70 -20.67 7.05
CA LEU A 27 -3.69 -19.85 6.38
C LEU A 27 -2.30 -20.12 6.99
N ARG A 28 -1.73 -21.26 6.67
CA ARG A 28 -0.38 -21.63 7.06
C ARG A 28 0.62 -21.20 6.00
N TYR A 29 1.66 -20.46 6.40
CA TYR A 29 2.74 -20.04 5.51
C TYR A 29 3.86 -21.06 5.53
N GLU A 30 3.57 -22.26 5.00
CA GLU A 30 4.56 -23.33 4.93
C GLU A 30 5.75 -22.94 4.06
N PRO A 31 6.97 -23.36 4.41
CA PRO A 31 8.12 -23.15 3.57
C PRO A 31 7.90 -23.68 2.15
N ALA A 32 8.34 -22.93 1.16
CA ALA A 32 8.22 -23.34 -0.23
C ALA A 32 9.15 -24.51 -0.52
N GLN A 33 8.65 -25.50 -1.28
CA GLN A 33 9.46 -26.66 -1.72
C GLN A 33 10.60 -26.24 -2.64
N THR A 34 10.35 -25.22 -3.47
CA THR A 34 11.36 -24.67 -4.39
C THR A 34 11.50 -23.18 -4.15
N ARG A 35 12.72 -22.75 -3.86
CA ARG A 35 13.04 -21.32 -3.71
C ARG A 35 12.99 -20.64 -5.07
N LYS A 36 12.25 -19.56 -5.17
CA LYS A 36 12.14 -18.70 -6.35
C LYS A 36 12.59 -17.28 -6.04
N ARG A 37 12.86 -16.52 -7.08
CA ARG A 37 13.14 -15.09 -7.02
C ARG A 37 11.93 -14.28 -7.50
N PHE A 38 11.39 -13.45 -6.64
CA PHE A 38 10.23 -12.62 -6.90
C PHE A 38 10.59 -11.13 -7.02
N ALA A 39 9.93 -10.45 -7.96
CA ALA A 39 9.77 -9.00 -7.89
C ALA A 39 8.34 -8.69 -7.40
N VAL A 40 8.22 -7.87 -6.38
CA VAL A 40 6.94 -7.28 -5.95
C VAL A 40 7.00 -5.80 -6.31
N VAL A 41 6.10 -5.35 -7.19
CA VAL A 41 6.04 -3.97 -7.69
C VAL A 41 4.94 -3.23 -6.96
N GLY A 42 5.33 -2.26 -6.15
CA GLY A 42 4.47 -1.47 -5.28
C GLY A 42 4.67 -1.80 -3.81
N ALA A 43 5.10 -0.81 -3.02
CA ALA A 43 5.31 -0.92 -1.58
C ALA A 43 4.13 -0.35 -0.76
N GLY A 44 2.92 -0.42 -1.31
CA GLY A 44 1.67 -0.22 -0.58
C GLY A 44 1.32 -1.43 0.28
N PRO A 45 0.18 -1.41 1.02
CA PRO A 45 -0.21 -2.48 1.94
C PRO A 45 -0.19 -3.88 1.33
N ALA A 46 -0.70 -4.02 0.10
CA ALA A 46 -0.75 -5.29 -0.62
C ALA A 46 0.66 -5.83 -0.92
N GLY A 47 1.55 -4.98 -1.46
CA GLY A 47 2.92 -5.38 -1.77
C GLY A 47 3.75 -5.68 -0.53
N LEU A 48 3.58 -4.90 0.55
CA LEU A 48 4.24 -5.13 1.83
C LEU A 48 3.85 -6.49 2.44
N ALA A 49 2.55 -6.82 2.45
CA ALA A 49 2.06 -8.10 2.93
C ALA A 49 2.56 -9.26 2.05
N CYS A 50 2.47 -9.12 0.73
CA CYS A 50 2.93 -10.13 -0.22
C CYS A 50 4.44 -10.38 -0.08
N ALA A 51 5.27 -9.34 -0.09
CA ALA A 51 6.73 -9.45 -0.01
C ALA A 51 7.18 -10.13 1.28
N THR A 52 6.60 -9.77 2.42
CA THR A 52 6.95 -10.36 3.70
C THR A 52 6.56 -11.83 3.78
N VAL A 53 5.38 -12.21 3.28
CA VAL A 53 4.93 -13.62 3.26
C VAL A 53 5.78 -14.46 2.31
N LEU A 54 6.10 -13.97 1.12
CA LEU A 54 6.99 -14.67 0.19
C LEU A 54 8.37 -14.93 0.81
N ALA A 55 8.92 -13.92 1.49
CA ALA A 55 10.22 -14.06 2.15
C ALA A 55 10.16 -15.01 3.35
N GLU A 56 9.09 -15.00 4.15
CA GLU A 56 8.85 -15.98 5.23
C GLU A 56 8.81 -17.41 4.72
N ARG A 57 8.25 -17.61 3.53
CA ARG A 57 8.21 -18.92 2.87
C ARG A 57 9.55 -19.33 2.24
N GLY A 58 10.60 -18.52 2.37
CA GLY A 58 11.96 -18.83 1.93
C GLY A 58 12.32 -18.37 0.53
N HIS A 59 11.45 -17.60 -0.15
CA HIS A 59 11.76 -17.02 -1.45
C HIS A 59 12.74 -15.83 -1.33
N GLN A 60 13.44 -15.53 -2.42
CA GLN A 60 14.20 -14.28 -2.56
C GLN A 60 13.26 -13.21 -3.13
N VAL A 61 13.15 -12.06 -2.44
CA VAL A 61 12.15 -11.03 -2.80
C VAL A 61 12.82 -9.67 -2.95
N ASP A 62 12.65 -9.06 -4.11
CA ASP A 62 12.92 -7.65 -4.37
C ASP A 62 11.57 -6.90 -4.36
N LEU A 63 11.42 -5.93 -3.45
CA LEU A 63 10.27 -5.02 -3.38
C LEU A 63 10.65 -3.69 -4.01
N LEU A 64 9.97 -3.32 -5.11
CA LEU A 64 10.27 -2.11 -5.88
C LEU A 64 9.11 -1.12 -5.77
N ASP A 65 9.43 0.16 -5.56
CA ASP A 65 8.45 1.24 -5.63
C ASP A 65 9.09 2.51 -6.19
N SER A 66 8.32 3.25 -6.98
CA SER A 66 8.73 4.56 -7.51
C SER A 66 8.73 5.66 -6.45
N ALA A 67 8.00 5.49 -5.36
CA ALA A 67 8.01 6.40 -4.23
C ALA A 67 9.30 6.25 -3.40
N ALA A 68 9.68 7.32 -2.72
CA ALA A 68 10.83 7.34 -1.81
C ALA A 68 10.57 6.64 -0.46
N THR A 69 9.32 6.30 -0.16
CA THR A 69 8.91 5.67 1.11
C THR A 69 7.93 4.55 0.87
N ILE A 70 7.93 3.54 1.75
CA ILE A 70 6.89 2.52 1.77
C ILE A 70 5.56 3.09 2.28
N GLY A 71 4.45 2.42 1.97
CA GLY A 71 3.15 2.69 2.58
C GLY A 71 2.04 3.00 1.58
N GLY A 72 2.37 3.52 0.38
CA GLY A 72 1.35 3.85 -0.62
C GLY A 72 0.23 4.72 -0.04
N GLN A 73 -1.03 4.30 -0.18
CA GLN A 73 -2.20 5.04 0.33
C GLN A 73 -2.23 5.22 1.86
N PHE A 74 -1.51 4.41 2.63
CA PHE A 74 -1.44 4.60 4.08
C PHE A 74 -0.71 5.89 4.47
N ASN A 75 0.19 6.39 3.63
CA ASN A 75 0.83 7.68 3.81
C ASN A 75 -0.16 8.86 3.73
N LEU A 76 -1.27 8.69 3.03
CA LEU A 76 -2.38 9.64 3.00
C LEU A 76 -3.36 9.38 4.15
N ALA A 77 -3.73 8.12 4.37
CA ALA A 77 -4.70 7.74 5.39
C ALA A 77 -4.29 8.21 6.79
N MET A 78 -3.02 8.08 7.17
CA MET A 78 -2.51 8.53 8.47
C MET A 78 -2.52 10.04 8.67
N ARG A 79 -2.77 10.83 7.60
CA ARG A 79 -2.89 12.29 7.67
C ARG A 79 -4.29 12.75 8.01
N VAL A 80 -5.27 11.86 7.94
CA VAL A 80 -6.65 12.16 8.31
C VAL A 80 -6.74 12.20 9.83
N PRO A 81 -7.26 13.29 10.44
CA PRO A 81 -7.42 13.40 11.88
C PRO A 81 -8.15 12.19 12.47
N GLY A 82 -7.58 11.60 13.54
CA GLY A 82 -8.10 10.40 14.19
C GLY A 82 -7.70 9.07 13.49
N LYS A 83 -6.81 9.12 12.50
CA LYS A 83 -6.28 7.94 11.79
C LYS A 83 -4.75 7.84 11.83
N GLU A 84 -4.12 8.52 12.75
CA GLU A 84 -2.66 8.58 12.92
C GLU A 84 -2.07 7.19 13.20
N GLU A 85 -2.86 6.28 13.77
CA GLU A 85 -2.48 4.90 14.06
C GLU A 85 -2.06 4.08 12.82
N PHE A 86 -2.43 4.50 11.62
CA PHE A 86 -1.90 3.86 10.40
C PHE A 86 -0.37 3.95 10.27
N ALA A 87 0.26 4.91 10.97
CA ALA A 87 1.72 4.97 11.08
C ALA A 87 2.31 3.72 11.74
N GLU A 88 1.60 3.11 12.70
CA GLU A 88 2.02 1.88 13.37
C GLU A 88 2.04 0.68 12.42
N THR A 89 1.10 0.61 11.46
CA THR A 89 1.12 -0.40 10.41
C THR A 89 2.39 -0.28 9.56
N LEU A 90 2.79 0.94 9.22
CA LEU A 90 4.03 1.17 8.47
C LEU A 90 5.28 0.85 9.30
N ARG A 91 5.28 1.16 10.59
CA ARG A 91 6.34 0.77 11.52
C ARG A 91 6.47 -0.75 11.59
N TYR A 92 5.36 -1.47 11.71
CA TYR A 92 5.32 -2.93 11.67
C TYR A 92 5.94 -3.48 10.39
N PHE A 93 5.49 -3.03 9.21
CA PHE A 93 6.02 -3.54 7.94
C PHE A 93 7.48 -3.20 7.72
N ARG A 94 7.97 -2.02 8.12
CA ARG A 94 9.42 -1.71 8.09
C ARG A 94 10.22 -2.77 8.84
N ARG A 95 9.76 -3.12 10.05
CA ARG A 95 10.43 -4.16 10.85
C ARG A 95 10.31 -5.54 10.21
N ARG A 96 9.16 -5.88 9.65
CA ARG A 96 8.95 -7.17 8.96
C ARG A 96 9.89 -7.32 7.76
N LEU A 97 9.99 -6.32 6.90
CA LEU A 97 10.90 -6.31 5.76
C LEU A 97 12.35 -6.58 6.17
N GLN A 98 12.81 -5.94 7.24
CA GLN A 98 14.17 -6.15 7.79
C GLN A 98 14.37 -7.57 8.30
N VAL A 99 13.42 -8.09 9.11
CA VAL A 99 13.52 -9.42 9.72
C VAL A 99 13.44 -10.53 8.68
N THR A 100 12.60 -10.37 7.67
CA THR A 100 12.43 -11.36 6.60
C THR A 100 13.47 -11.26 5.50
N GLY A 101 14.32 -10.22 5.50
CA GLY A 101 15.39 -10.04 4.52
C GLY A 101 14.91 -9.67 3.11
N VAL A 102 13.75 -9.00 3.00
CA VAL A 102 13.28 -8.46 1.72
C VAL A 102 14.21 -7.35 1.26
N ASN A 103 14.68 -7.43 0.00
CA ASN A 103 15.47 -6.37 -0.62
C ASN A 103 14.57 -5.23 -1.10
N VAL A 104 14.59 -4.09 -0.40
CA VAL A 104 13.72 -2.94 -0.68
C VAL A 104 14.42 -1.92 -1.57
N ARG A 105 13.82 -1.60 -2.70
CA ARG A 105 14.33 -0.65 -3.70
C ARG A 105 13.30 0.45 -3.94
N LEU A 106 13.42 1.54 -3.20
CA LEU A 106 12.55 2.73 -3.30
C LEU A 106 13.15 3.76 -4.28
N GLY A 107 12.30 4.66 -4.78
CA GLY A 107 12.69 5.63 -5.81
C GLY A 107 13.01 4.99 -7.16
N ALA A 108 12.65 3.72 -7.35
CA ALA A 108 12.97 2.93 -8.53
C ALA A 108 11.68 2.55 -9.28
N ARG A 109 11.52 3.11 -10.47
CA ARG A 109 10.41 2.69 -11.36
C ARG A 109 10.70 1.31 -11.93
N ALA A 110 9.80 0.38 -11.67
CA ALA A 110 9.86 -0.97 -12.24
C ALA A 110 9.19 -0.96 -13.62
N ASP A 111 9.97 -0.82 -14.66
CA ASP A 111 9.54 -0.99 -16.06
C ASP A 111 9.95 -2.38 -16.59
N VAL A 112 9.52 -2.69 -17.82
CA VAL A 112 9.81 -3.98 -18.44
C VAL A 112 11.31 -4.27 -18.56
N PRO A 113 12.18 -3.34 -19.00
CA PRO A 113 13.63 -3.54 -19.00
C PRO A 113 14.21 -3.89 -17.63
N VAL A 114 13.83 -3.16 -16.59
CA VAL A 114 14.29 -3.41 -15.20
C VAL A 114 13.88 -4.80 -14.71
N LEU A 115 12.61 -5.18 -14.95
CA LEU A 115 12.09 -6.49 -14.55
C LEU A 115 12.77 -7.64 -15.29
N ARG A 116 13.00 -7.49 -16.59
CA ARG A 116 13.73 -8.50 -17.39
C ARG A 116 15.18 -8.63 -16.94
N ALA A 117 15.87 -7.53 -16.70
CA ALA A 117 17.26 -7.54 -16.21
C ALA A 117 17.38 -8.21 -14.83
N GLY A 118 16.33 -8.11 -14.02
CA GLY A 118 16.27 -8.73 -12.69
C GLY A 118 16.22 -10.26 -12.70
N ARG A 119 15.90 -10.89 -13.83
CA ARG A 119 15.78 -12.35 -13.98
C ARG A 119 14.92 -12.99 -12.88
N TYR A 120 13.76 -12.41 -12.63
CA TYR A 120 12.78 -12.92 -11.68
C TYR A 120 12.04 -14.12 -12.27
N ASP A 121 11.79 -15.12 -11.43
CA ASP A 121 10.94 -16.25 -11.79
C ASP A 121 9.47 -15.81 -11.91
N GLU A 122 9.06 -14.89 -11.05
CA GLU A 122 7.71 -14.34 -11.03
C GLU A 122 7.69 -12.86 -10.65
N VAL A 123 6.68 -12.14 -11.14
CA VAL A 123 6.45 -10.72 -10.85
C VAL A 123 5.04 -10.55 -10.32
N VAL A 124 4.93 -9.93 -9.15
CA VAL A 124 3.65 -9.56 -8.52
C VAL A 124 3.42 -8.08 -8.69
N LEU A 125 2.31 -7.70 -9.33
CA LEU A 125 1.91 -6.32 -9.50
C LEU A 125 0.97 -5.90 -8.36
N ALA A 126 1.44 -4.99 -7.51
CA ALA A 126 0.72 -4.42 -6.37
C ALA A 126 0.74 -2.88 -6.43
N THR A 127 0.61 -2.33 -7.63
CA THR A 127 0.82 -0.91 -7.94
C THR A 127 -0.26 0.03 -7.39
N GLY A 128 -1.34 -0.52 -6.84
CA GLY A 128 -2.42 0.25 -6.23
C GLY A 128 -3.30 0.95 -7.26
N VAL A 129 -3.88 2.08 -6.84
CA VAL A 129 -4.82 2.87 -7.63
C VAL A 129 -4.43 4.34 -7.61
N THR A 130 -4.85 5.07 -8.64
CA THR A 130 -4.79 6.52 -8.71
C THR A 130 -6.17 7.12 -8.44
N ALA A 131 -6.22 8.35 -7.93
CA ALA A 131 -7.48 9.06 -7.76
C ALA A 131 -8.17 9.25 -9.11
N ARG A 132 -9.47 8.98 -9.14
CA ARG A 132 -10.29 9.28 -10.32
C ARG A 132 -10.50 10.79 -10.42
N ASP A 133 -10.41 11.32 -11.63
CA ASP A 133 -10.90 12.66 -11.93
C ASP A 133 -12.42 12.59 -12.19
N PRO A 134 -13.25 13.32 -11.44
CA PRO A 134 -14.70 13.27 -11.61
C PRO A 134 -15.22 13.97 -12.87
N GLU A 135 -14.36 14.58 -13.71
CA GLU A 135 -14.71 15.26 -14.96
C GLU A 135 -15.84 16.31 -14.80
N ILE A 136 -15.74 17.15 -13.77
CA ILE A 136 -16.73 18.18 -13.47
C ILE A 136 -16.53 19.34 -14.46
N PRO A 137 -17.59 19.75 -15.22
CA PRO A 137 -17.49 20.86 -16.16
C PRO A 137 -16.94 22.13 -15.51
N GLY A 138 -15.88 22.69 -16.09
CA GLY A 138 -15.20 23.89 -15.59
C GLY A 138 -14.18 23.66 -14.46
N ALA A 139 -14.04 22.42 -13.94
CA ALA A 139 -13.05 22.12 -12.89
C ALA A 139 -11.61 22.35 -13.38
N ASP A 140 -11.27 21.93 -14.60
CA ASP A 140 -9.92 22.05 -15.13
C ASP A 140 -9.46 23.52 -15.19
N ALA A 141 -10.32 24.42 -15.63
CA ALA A 141 -10.01 25.85 -15.69
C ALA A 141 -9.75 26.47 -14.29
N GLN A 142 -10.15 25.78 -13.22
CA GLN A 142 -9.99 26.26 -11.84
C GLN A 142 -8.85 25.54 -11.08
N ARG A 143 -8.23 24.53 -11.68
CA ARG A 143 -7.07 23.84 -11.07
C ARG A 143 -5.85 24.77 -10.99
N ASP A 144 -5.54 25.47 -12.07
CA ASP A 144 -4.41 26.40 -12.12
C ASP A 144 -4.57 27.58 -11.15
N SER A 145 -5.82 27.98 -10.86
CA SER A 145 -6.11 29.02 -9.89
C SER A 145 -6.08 28.57 -8.43
N GLY A 146 -5.88 27.26 -8.17
CA GLY A 146 -5.90 26.68 -6.83
C GLY A 146 -7.30 26.60 -6.19
N ARG A 147 -8.37 26.78 -6.97
CA ARG A 147 -9.76 26.64 -6.48
C ARG A 147 -10.27 25.21 -6.48
N VAL A 148 -9.72 24.36 -7.35
CA VAL A 148 -9.98 22.94 -7.39
C VAL A 148 -8.73 22.19 -7.01
N LEU A 149 -8.77 21.44 -5.92
CA LEU A 149 -7.64 20.75 -5.33
C LEU A 149 -7.90 19.25 -5.30
N GLY A 150 -6.87 18.46 -5.57
CA GLY A 150 -6.91 17.02 -5.31
C GLY A 150 -6.81 16.72 -3.81
N TYR A 151 -7.61 15.80 -3.31
CA TYR A 151 -7.58 15.43 -1.88
C TYR A 151 -6.19 15.01 -1.39
N ALA A 152 -5.41 14.34 -2.24
CA ALA A 152 -4.07 13.90 -1.89
C ALA A 152 -3.12 15.08 -1.61
N ASP A 153 -3.23 16.14 -2.40
CA ASP A 153 -2.40 17.33 -2.24
C ASP A 153 -2.75 18.11 -0.97
N VAL A 154 -4.04 18.14 -0.63
CA VAL A 154 -4.51 18.74 0.63
C VAL A 154 -4.01 17.93 1.83
N LEU A 155 -4.16 16.60 1.82
CA LEU A 155 -3.69 15.72 2.89
C LEU A 155 -2.15 15.76 3.06
N LEU A 156 -1.41 15.97 1.98
CA LEU A 156 0.04 16.13 2.03
C LEU A 156 0.50 17.52 2.47
N GLY A 157 -0.44 18.44 2.69
CA GLY A 157 -0.13 19.82 3.09
C GLY A 157 0.52 20.65 1.98
N ARG A 158 0.30 20.30 0.70
CA ARG A 158 0.78 21.07 -0.45
C ARG A 158 -0.03 22.32 -0.70
N TYR A 159 -1.28 22.31 -0.27
CA TYR A 159 -2.21 23.42 -0.37
C TYR A 159 -3.00 23.58 0.92
N GLU A 160 -3.25 24.84 1.30
CA GLU A 160 -4.14 25.19 2.39
C GLU A 160 -5.54 25.49 1.86
N CYS A 161 -6.53 24.92 2.52
CA CYS A 161 -7.93 25.18 2.18
C CYS A 161 -8.40 26.47 2.88
N GLY A 162 -9.20 27.26 2.18
CA GLY A 162 -9.88 28.43 2.77
C GLY A 162 -10.99 28.02 3.78
N PRO A 163 -11.66 28.98 4.40
CA PRO A 163 -12.67 28.74 5.44
C PRO A 163 -13.97 28.11 4.92
N ARG A 164 -14.18 28.06 3.61
CA ARG A 164 -15.35 27.47 2.96
C ARG A 164 -14.88 26.51 1.88
N VAL A 165 -15.18 25.23 2.06
CA VAL A 165 -14.77 24.14 1.17
C VAL A 165 -15.97 23.29 0.80
N ALA A 166 -16.10 22.96 -0.48
CA ALA A 166 -17.00 21.93 -0.97
C ALA A 166 -16.17 20.67 -1.25
N VAL A 167 -16.60 19.53 -0.70
CA VAL A 167 -15.99 18.22 -0.97
C VAL A 167 -16.89 17.49 -1.94
N VAL A 168 -16.31 17.04 -3.05
CA VAL A 168 -17.01 16.32 -4.12
C VAL A 168 -16.38 14.93 -4.27
N GLY A 169 -17.21 13.84 -4.17
CA GLY A 169 -16.76 12.47 -4.28
C GLY A 169 -17.85 11.44 -4.16
#